data_fc26b9133241e78bc00ccda04be9a07d
#
_entry.id   fc26b9133241e78bc00ccda04be9a07d
#
_cell.length_a   1.000
_cell.length_b   1.000
_cell.length_c   1.000
_cell.angle_alpha   90.00
_cell.angle_beta   90.00
_cell.angle_gamma   90.00
#
_symmetry.space_group_name_H-M   'P 1'
#
loop_
_entity.id
_entity.type
_entity.pdbx_description
1 polymer ?
#
loop_
_entity_poly.entity_id
_entity_poly.type
_entity_poly.pdbx_seq_one_letter_code
_entity_poly.pdbx_strand_id
1 'polypeptide(L)'
;MMDVTQLVDVDIFTLILCGVVLVITLISIFLNPLFRLKTKAFSSEKKQESEPEEIDNPISIVLPIRENNTELRALIPAILSQEYTSELQLIIVIDKGDHETKDILEQYENDKRLYVTFVPTTSRYMSRQKMAITLGVKAAKYQHVLLIGANTLIEKNSWLQAIGDSFKKDSNLFIVPGTYEESTNSFYQFAHLHTLSYLLNGYLKGRFDRINSNIVGFTKDEFIEQDGFRGGLEHVRGEYEFIVNKYSQQGNSNFQLNCDDWTCEKAPSKAEWMDKELTYMHTKRYLKQSRKYKFIYFLDTFFYHFNYVLQLLLGAWSIYSQNWFLLICVAFCWLLTFIVRGIIAKRAMNFFRVDIPFMLLGWLELRNQYHKLWYTIKYKRSDKTEFTSHKI
;
A
#
# COMPACT_ATOMS: atom_id res chain seq x y z
N MET A 1 -45.52 -14.29 35.98
CA MET A 1 -45.60 -14.59 34.55
C MET A 1 -45.70 -13.25 33.86
N MET A 2 -44.63 -12.75 33.31
CA MET A 2 -44.63 -11.48 32.56
C MET A 2 -45.48 -11.72 31.31
N ASP A 3 -46.47 -10.86 31.08
CA ASP A 3 -47.37 -10.97 29.97
C ASP A 3 -46.61 -10.68 28.68
N VAL A 4 -46.53 -11.66 27.78
CA VAL A 4 -45.75 -11.55 26.52
C VAL A 4 -46.27 -10.41 25.65
N THR A 5 -47.49 -9.94 25.85
CA THR A 5 -48.10 -8.80 25.16
C THR A 5 -47.49 -7.44 25.57
N GLN A 6 -46.95 -7.30 26.79
CA GLN A 6 -46.23 -6.09 27.23
C GLN A 6 -44.79 -5.98 26.68
N LEU A 7 -44.26 -7.07 26.14
CA LEU A 7 -42.91 -7.11 25.52
C LEU A 7 -42.88 -6.48 24.12
N VAL A 8 -44.03 -6.21 23.46
CA VAL A 8 -44.08 -5.80 22.05
C VAL A 8 -45.02 -4.58 21.86
N ASP A 9 -44.97 -3.63 22.79
CA ASP A 9 -45.62 -2.34 22.52
C ASP A 9 -44.68 -1.51 21.63
N VAL A 10 -44.80 -1.73 20.29
CA VAL A 10 -43.95 -1.09 19.27
C VAL A 10 -44.58 0.23 18.88
N ASP A 11 -44.16 1.27 19.54
CA ASP A 11 -44.56 2.63 19.14
C ASP A 11 -43.85 3.08 17.85
N ILE A 12 -44.42 4.08 17.19
CA ILE A 12 -43.86 4.63 15.93
C ILE A 12 -42.44 5.12 16.15
N PHE A 13 -42.14 5.67 17.32
CA PHE A 13 -40.79 6.18 17.64
C PHE A 13 -39.75 5.05 17.68
N THR A 14 -40.09 3.93 18.29
CA THR A 14 -39.24 2.72 18.29
C THR A 14 -38.98 2.20 16.87
N LEU A 15 -39.99 2.17 15.99
CA LEU A 15 -39.82 1.77 14.59
C LEU A 15 -38.88 2.73 13.83
N ILE A 16 -39.01 4.02 14.06
CA ILE A 16 -38.12 5.00 13.46
C ILE A 16 -36.66 4.77 13.91
N LEU A 17 -36.41 4.56 15.20
CA LEU A 17 -35.09 4.28 15.73
C LEU A 17 -34.48 2.99 15.14
N CYS A 18 -35.27 1.92 15.04
CA CYS A 18 -34.86 0.66 14.39
C CYS A 18 -34.50 0.90 12.92
N GLY A 19 -35.32 1.67 12.19
CA GLY A 19 -35.03 2.04 10.80
C GLY A 19 -33.72 2.82 10.65
N VAL A 20 -33.50 3.82 11.52
CA VAL A 20 -32.27 4.62 11.53
C VAL A 20 -31.04 3.77 11.78
N VAL A 21 -31.06 2.89 12.80
CA VAL A 21 -29.92 2.00 13.10
C VAL A 21 -29.62 1.09 11.92
N LEU A 22 -30.67 0.49 11.32
CA LEU A 22 -30.50 -0.40 10.17
C LEU A 22 -29.89 0.33 8.98
N VAL A 23 -30.36 1.53 8.64
CA VAL A 23 -29.82 2.35 7.54
C VAL A 23 -28.36 2.71 7.79
N ILE A 24 -28.01 3.16 9.00
CA ILE A 24 -26.62 3.49 9.35
C ILE A 24 -25.72 2.25 9.28
N THR A 25 -26.20 1.11 9.74
CA THR A 25 -25.51 -0.18 9.63
C THR A 25 -25.21 -0.53 8.16
N LEU A 26 -26.20 -0.44 7.28
CA LEU A 26 -26.02 -0.70 5.86
C LEU A 26 -25.04 0.29 5.21
N ILE A 27 -25.16 1.57 5.50
CA ILE A 27 -24.21 2.59 5.03
C ILE A 27 -22.78 2.24 5.45
N SER A 28 -22.56 1.90 6.72
CA SER A 28 -21.26 1.50 7.25
C SER A 28 -20.67 0.30 6.49
N ILE A 29 -21.48 -0.70 6.17
CA ILE A 29 -21.07 -1.90 5.42
C ILE A 29 -20.67 -1.53 3.98
N PHE A 30 -21.50 -0.78 3.26
CA PHE A 30 -21.27 -0.46 1.85
C PHE A 30 -20.13 0.55 1.62
N LEU A 31 -19.79 1.35 2.61
CA LEU A 31 -18.65 2.28 2.54
C LEU A 31 -17.30 1.58 2.73
N ASN A 32 -17.28 0.37 3.28
CA ASN A 32 -16.04 -0.40 3.48
C ASN A 32 -15.26 -0.57 2.16
N PRO A 33 -13.95 -0.24 2.13
CA PRO A 33 -13.12 -0.36 0.93
C PRO A 33 -13.00 -1.80 0.43
N LEU A 34 -13.00 -2.77 1.35
CA LEU A 34 -12.92 -4.18 1.03
C LEU A 34 -14.17 -4.67 0.28
N PHE A 35 -15.36 -4.10 0.58
CA PHE A 35 -16.60 -4.39 -0.14
C PHE A 35 -16.51 -3.94 -1.61
N ARG A 36 -15.85 -2.82 -1.86
CA ARG A 36 -15.73 -2.23 -3.19
C ARG A 36 -14.62 -2.84 -4.04
N LEU A 37 -13.81 -3.73 -3.48
CA LEU A 37 -12.71 -4.36 -4.17
C LEU A 37 -13.24 -5.25 -5.31
N LYS A 38 -12.95 -4.84 -6.55
CA LYS A 38 -13.35 -5.57 -7.77
C LYS A 38 -12.37 -6.70 -8.05
N THR A 39 -12.40 -7.75 -7.27
CA THR A 39 -11.47 -8.88 -7.36
C THR A 39 -11.37 -9.49 -8.77
N LYS A 40 -12.49 -9.57 -9.50
CA LYS A 40 -12.53 -10.07 -10.90
C LYS A 40 -11.70 -9.24 -11.88
N ALA A 41 -11.39 -7.98 -11.55
CA ALA A 41 -10.58 -7.14 -12.43
C ALA A 41 -9.09 -7.47 -12.35
N PHE A 42 -8.66 -8.19 -11.30
CA PHE A 42 -7.27 -8.52 -11.01
C PHE A 42 -6.93 -10.00 -11.22
N SER A 43 -7.90 -10.82 -11.66
CA SER A 43 -7.64 -12.25 -11.90
C SER A 43 -7.01 -12.46 -13.27
N SER A 44 -6.11 -13.43 -13.35
CA SER A 44 -5.39 -13.85 -14.56
C SER A 44 -6.29 -14.35 -15.70
N GLU A 45 -7.57 -14.64 -15.43
CA GLU A 45 -8.54 -15.05 -16.46
C GLU A 45 -8.83 -14.00 -17.55
N LYS A 46 -8.47 -12.74 -17.29
CA LYS A 46 -8.48 -11.68 -18.32
C LYS A 46 -7.11 -11.50 -18.96
N LYS A 47 -6.44 -12.56 -19.40
CA LYS A 47 -5.55 -12.43 -20.54
C LYS A 47 -6.44 -12.03 -21.71
N GLN A 48 -6.42 -10.74 -22.06
CA GLN A 48 -6.81 -10.35 -23.41
C GLN A 48 -5.97 -11.21 -24.34
N GLU A 49 -6.65 -11.91 -25.25
CA GLU A 49 -6.08 -12.57 -26.43
C GLU A 49 -5.53 -11.49 -27.41
N SER A 50 -4.67 -10.62 -26.92
CA SER A 50 -3.74 -9.92 -27.79
C SER A 50 -2.54 -10.85 -27.90
N GLU A 51 -2.27 -11.32 -29.12
CA GLU A 51 -1.00 -11.97 -29.45
C GLU A 51 0.12 -11.18 -28.76
N PRO A 52 1.09 -11.87 -28.13
CA PRO A 52 2.22 -11.19 -27.54
C PRO A 52 2.97 -10.49 -28.68
N GLU A 53 2.72 -9.21 -28.89
CA GLU A 53 3.72 -8.40 -29.58
C GLU A 53 4.98 -8.53 -28.74
N GLU A 54 6.05 -9.10 -29.31
CA GLU A 54 7.37 -9.04 -28.70
C GLU A 54 7.77 -7.57 -28.60
N ILE A 55 7.33 -6.95 -27.52
CA ILE A 55 7.69 -5.57 -27.21
C ILE A 55 9.10 -5.61 -26.63
N ASP A 56 10.09 -5.25 -27.47
CA ASP A 56 11.43 -4.98 -26.96
C ASP A 56 11.36 -3.80 -25.98
N ASN A 57 11.45 -4.10 -24.70
CA ASN A 57 11.30 -3.15 -23.61
C ASN A 57 12.47 -3.26 -22.63
N PRO A 58 13.67 -2.78 -22.99
CA PRO A 58 14.83 -2.87 -22.13
C PRO A 58 14.64 -2.07 -20.84
N ILE A 59 15.01 -2.67 -19.71
CA ILE A 59 14.79 -2.12 -18.36
C ILE A 59 16.10 -1.96 -17.60
N SER A 60 16.27 -0.79 -16.96
CA SER A 60 17.28 -0.56 -15.94
C SER A 60 16.66 -0.66 -14.55
N ILE A 61 17.05 -1.66 -13.77
CA ILE A 61 16.63 -1.82 -12.37
C ILE A 61 17.56 -1.00 -11.48
N VAL A 62 17.00 -0.09 -10.67
CA VAL A 62 17.74 0.70 -9.69
C VAL A 62 17.45 0.18 -8.29
N LEU A 63 18.50 -0.25 -7.60
CA LEU A 63 18.47 -0.80 -6.27
C LEU A 63 19.33 0.04 -5.32
N PRO A 64 18.74 1.04 -4.63
CA PRO A 64 19.45 1.85 -3.65
C PRO A 64 19.55 1.10 -2.33
N ILE A 65 20.78 0.87 -1.84
CA ILE A 65 21.07 0.08 -0.66
C ILE A 65 21.46 0.99 0.50
N ARG A 66 20.97 0.62 1.70
CA ARG A 66 21.44 1.13 2.98
C ARG A 66 22.42 0.12 3.58
N GLU A 67 23.26 0.59 4.50
CA GLU A 67 24.22 -0.24 5.23
C GLU A 67 23.59 -1.52 5.82
N ASN A 68 24.34 -2.61 5.81
CA ASN A 68 24.00 -3.91 6.41
C ASN A 68 22.77 -4.61 5.80
N ASN A 69 22.64 -4.60 4.48
CA ASN A 69 21.53 -5.28 3.83
C ASN A 69 21.89 -6.72 3.42
N THR A 70 21.59 -7.69 4.32
CA THR A 70 21.82 -9.11 4.06
C THR A 70 20.88 -9.71 3.01
N GLU A 71 19.76 -9.04 2.73
CA GLU A 71 18.77 -9.45 1.71
C GLU A 71 19.36 -9.46 0.29
N LEU A 72 20.40 -8.68 0.05
CA LEU A 72 21.05 -8.63 -1.26
C LEU A 72 21.61 -9.96 -1.75
N ARG A 73 22.06 -10.80 -0.83
CA ARG A 73 22.58 -12.14 -1.18
C ARG A 73 21.53 -13.00 -1.87
N ALA A 74 20.26 -12.78 -1.59
CA ALA A 74 19.14 -13.48 -2.24
C ALA A 74 18.57 -12.67 -3.43
N LEU A 75 18.49 -11.33 -3.30
CA LEU A 75 17.83 -10.50 -4.29
C LEU A 75 18.65 -10.34 -5.58
N ILE A 76 19.97 -10.18 -5.50
CA ILE A 76 20.81 -10.03 -6.70
C ILE A 76 20.69 -11.25 -7.63
N PRO A 77 20.95 -12.51 -7.17
CA PRO A 77 20.79 -13.66 -8.04
C PRO A 77 19.34 -13.83 -8.52
N ALA A 78 18.34 -13.51 -7.70
CA ALA A 78 16.95 -13.58 -8.12
C ALA A 78 16.61 -12.61 -9.26
N ILE A 79 17.23 -11.43 -9.30
CA ILE A 79 17.09 -10.48 -10.42
C ILE A 79 17.88 -10.96 -11.65
N LEU A 80 19.14 -11.37 -11.46
CA LEU A 80 20.00 -11.76 -12.57
C LEU A 80 19.59 -13.10 -13.22
N SER A 81 18.86 -13.95 -12.52
CA SER A 81 18.31 -15.21 -13.06
C SER A 81 16.93 -15.04 -13.72
N GLN A 82 16.39 -13.83 -13.80
CA GLN A 82 15.09 -13.60 -14.48
C GLN A 82 15.17 -13.97 -15.96
N GLU A 83 14.16 -14.69 -16.42
CA GLU A 83 13.91 -14.95 -17.83
C GLU A 83 13.29 -13.69 -18.44
N TYR A 84 14.13 -12.85 -19.04
CA TYR A 84 13.71 -11.60 -19.67
C TYR A 84 14.17 -11.54 -21.12
N THR A 85 13.25 -11.32 -22.05
CA THR A 85 13.53 -11.34 -23.49
C THR A 85 14.28 -10.13 -23.98
N SER A 86 14.08 -8.98 -23.33
CA SER A 86 14.78 -7.74 -23.65
C SER A 86 16.04 -7.55 -22.80
N GLU A 87 16.80 -6.49 -23.06
CA GLU A 87 18.01 -6.19 -22.31
C GLU A 87 17.68 -5.73 -20.87
N LEU A 88 18.48 -6.24 -19.91
CA LEU A 88 18.41 -5.91 -18.50
C LEU A 88 19.70 -5.25 -18.03
N GLN A 89 19.57 -4.17 -17.24
CA GLN A 89 20.66 -3.61 -16.46
C GLN A 89 20.26 -3.56 -14.99
N LEU A 90 21.11 -4.06 -14.09
CA LEU A 90 20.96 -3.93 -12.64
C LEU A 90 21.94 -2.90 -12.11
N ILE A 91 21.45 -1.83 -11.52
CA ILE A 91 22.24 -0.73 -10.97
C ILE A 91 22.10 -0.76 -9.46
N ILE A 92 23.18 -1.06 -8.76
CA ILE A 92 23.24 -1.06 -7.30
C ILE A 92 23.95 0.20 -6.85
N VAL A 93 23.28 0.96 -5.98
CA VAL A 93 23.81 2.21 -5.44
C VAL A 93 24.04 2.04 -3.95
N ILE A 94 25.31 2.10 -3.55
CA ILE A 94 25.75 1.87 -2.17
C ILE A 94 26.46 3.10 -1.60
N ASP A 95 26.57 3.15 -0.29
CA ASP A 95 27.41 4.14 0.38
C ASP A 95 28.90 3.81 0.21
N LYS A 96 29.73 4.82 0.03
CA LYS A 96 31.18 4.64 -0.22
C LYS A 96 31.90 3.87 0.89
N GLY A 97 31.37 3.88 2.11
CA GLY A 97 31.92 3.18 3.29
C GLY A 97 31.30 1.80 3.57
N ASP A 98 30.38 1.34 2.74
CA ASP A 98 29.71 0.04 2.92
C ASP A 98 30.58 -1.10 2.37
N HIS A 99 31.48 -1.61 3.22
CA HIS A 99 32.37 -2.71 2.86
C HIS A 99 31.64 -4.05 2.75
N GLU A 100 30.64 -4.32 3.61
CA GLU A 100 29.91 -5.59 3.60
C GLU A 100 29.13 -5.77 2.29
N THR A 101 28.45 -4.73 1.83
CA THR A 101 27.74 -4.78 0.55
C THR A 101 28.73 -4.93 -0.59
N LYS A 102 29.88 -4.27 -0.52
CA LYS A 102 30.93 -4.38 -1.54
C LYS A 102 31.43 -5.82 -1.68
N ASP A 103 31.72 -6.51 -0.58
CA ASP A 103 32.17 -7.90 -0.58
C ASP A 103 31.12 -8.87 -1.22
N ILE A 104 29.83 -8.56 -1.04
CA ILE A 104 28.75 -9.31 -1.72
C ILE A 104 28.81 -9.06 -3.23
N LEU A 105 29.05 -7.83 -3.65
CA LEU A 105 29.03 -7.44 -5.07
C LEU A 105 30.24 -7.94 -5.84
N GLU A 106 31.39 -8.18 -5.20
CA GLU A 106 32.61 -8.73 -5.83
C GLU A 106 32.33 -10.09 -6.50
N GLN A 107 31.37 -10.87 -5.98
CA GLN A 107 30.98 -12.18 -6.56
C GLN A 107 30.35 -12.03 -7.97
N TYR A 108 29.84 -10.83 -8.31
CA TYR A 108 29.11 -10.54 -9.55
C TYR A 108 29.88 -9.58 -10.47
N GLU A 109 31.13 -9.29 -10.19
CA GLU A 109 31.95 -8.29 -10.92
C GLU A 109 32.07 -8.59 -12.42
N ASN A 110 31.96 -9.85 -12.80
CA ASN A 110 32.04 -10.31 -14.19
C ASN A 110 30.70 -10.25 -14.95
N ASP A 111 29.56 -9.96 -14.28
CA ASP A 111 28.27 -9.88 -14.94
C ASP A 111 28.11 -8.50 -15.59
N LYS A 112 28.11 -8.45 -16.92
CA LYS A 112 27.99 -7.20 -17.71
C LYS A 112 26.68 -6.44 -17.49
N ARG A 113 25.67 -7.10 -16.91
CA ARG A 113 24.39 -6.47 -16.59
C ARG A 113 24.45 -5.68 -15.29
N LEU A 114 25.42 -5.98 -14.42
CA LEU A 114 25.58 -5.29 -13.14
C LEU A 114 26.42 -4.02 -13.29
N TYR A 115 25.91 -2.93 -12.73
CA TYR A 115 26.62 -1.67 -12.59
C TYR A 115 26.54 -1.19 -11.14
N VAL A 116 27.68 -0.92 -10.53
CA VAL A 116 27.76 -0.44 -9.14
C VAL A 116 28.19 1.01 -9.12
N THR A 117 27.50 1.84 -8.36
CA THR A 117 27.86 3.24 -8.15
C THR A 117 27.75 3.64 -6.68
N PHE A 118 28.36 4.75 -6.29
CA PHE A 118 28.56 5.12 -4.90
C PHE A 118 27.95 6.48 -4.59
N VAL A 119 27.24 6.56 -3.43
CA VAL A 119 26.77 7.84 -2.89
C VAL A 119 27.97 8.59 -2.29
N PRO A 120 28.20 9.85 -2.67
CA PRO A 120 29.26 10.68 -2.07
C PRO A 120 29.03 10.90 -0.57
N THR A 121 30.12 10.97 0.19
CA THR A 121 30.06 11.20 1.66
C THR A 121 29.53 12.58 2.05
N THR A 122 29.56 13.55 1.14
CA THR A 122 29.29 14.98 1.39
C THR A 122 28.01 15.50 0.75
N SER A 123 26.95 14.67 0.66
CA SER A 123 25.64 15.16 0.17
C SER A 123 24.94 16.00 1.25
N ARG A 124 24.75 17.31 1.01
CA ARG A 124 24.08 18.24 1.96
C ARG A 124 22.70 18.72 1.50
N TYR A 125 22.31 18.44 0.24
CA TYR A 125 21.12 19.05 -0.37
C TYR A 125 19.90 18.14 -0.39
N MET A 126 20.06 16.83 -0.21
CA MET A 126 18.96 15.87 -0.19
C MET A 126 19.32 14.65 0.68
N SER A 127 18.33 13.85 1.04
CA SER A 127 18.58 12.61 1.78
C SER A 127 19.45 11.64 0.97
N ARG A 128 20.23 10.80 1.67
CA ARG A 128 21.10 9.81 1.03
C ARG A 128 20.33 8.88 0.10
N GLN A 129 19.12 8.47 0.50
CA GLN A 129 18.24 7.61 -0.30
C GLN A 129 17.83 8.29 -1.62
N LYS A 130 17.41 9.56 -1.57
CA LYS A 130 17.07 10.33 -2.80
C LYS A 130 18.28 10.54 -3.68
N MET A 131 19.44 10.77 -3.07
CA MET A 131 20.70 10.86 -3.81
C MET A 131 21.03 9.53 -4.49
N ALA A 132 20.92 8.41 -3.77
CA ALA A 132 21.16 7.08 -4.33
C ALA A 132 20.24 6.80 -5.52
N ILE A 133 18.95 7.06 -5.39
CA ILE A 133 17.98 6.92 -6.49
C ILE A 133 18.38 7.82 -7.67
N THR A 134 18.71 9.09 -7.42
CA THR A 134 19.08 10.04 -8.46
C THR A 134 20.32 9.58 -9.23
N LEU A 135 21.35 9.08 -8.52
CA LEU A 135 22.57 8.55 -9.15
C LEU A 135 22.27 7.29 -9.95
N GLY A 136 21.46 6.38 -9.41
CA GLY A 136 21.02 5.17 -10.11
C GLY A 136 20.26 5.50 -11.40
N VAL A 137 19.32 6.42 -11.37
CA VAL A 137 18.56 6.84 -12.57
C VAL A 137 19.47 7.49 -13.60
N LYS A 138 20.43 8.33 -13.18
CA LYS A 138 21.41 8.92 -14.11
C LYS A 138 22.32 7.87 -14.76
N ALA A 139 22.66 6.80 -14.03
CA ALA A 139 23.45 5.68 -14.53
C ALA A 139 22.67 4.69 -15.39
N ALA A 140 21.33 4.78 -15.40
CA ALA A 140 20.48 3.92 -16.20
C ALA A 140 20.81 4.05 -17.69
N LYS A 141 21.00 2.91 -18.36
CA LYS A 141 21.23 2.81 -19.81
C LYS A 141 19.93 2.93 -20.59
N TYR A 142 18.85 2.38 -20.04
CA TYR A 142 17.56 2.27 -20.71
C TYR A 142 16.55 3.31 -20.22
N GLN A 143 15.53 3.57 -21.05
CA GLN A 143 14.49 4.55 -20.76
C GLN A 143 13.56 4.12 -19.63
N HIS A 144 13.21 2.82 -19.60
CA HIS A 144 12.39 2.29 -18.52
C HIS A 144 13.25 1.98 -17.31
N VAL A 145 12.98 2.69 -16.24
CA VAL A 145 13.63 2.50 -14.95
C VAL A 145 12.67 1.87 -13.97
N LEU A 146 13.06 0.76 -13.36
CA LEU A 146 12.34 0.09 -12.30
C LEU A 146 13.09 0.28 -10.97
N LEU A 147 12.55 1.11 -10.09
CA LEU A 147 13.09 1.31 -8.75
C LEU A 147 12.55 0.20 -7.83
N ILE A 148 13.45 -0.56 -7.21
CA ILE A 148 13.13 -1.69 -6.34
C ILE A 148 13.69 -1.45 -4.94
N GLY A 149 12.91 -1.75 -3.90
CA GLY A 149 13.39 -1.78 -2.52
C GLY A 149 14.14 -3.07 -2.20
N ALA A 150 15.16 -2.99 -1.35
CA ALA A 150 15.99 -4.13 -0.99
C ALA A 150 15.26 -5.26 -0.23
N ASN A 151 14.11 -4.96 0.37
CA ASN A 151 13.25 -5.92 1.06
C ASN A 151 12.28 -6.68 0.14
N THR A 152 12.44 -6.54 -1.17
CA THR A 152 11.62 -7.23 -2.19
C THR A 152 12.01 -8.70 -2.28
N LEU A 153 11.01 -9.58 -2.32
CA LEU A 153 11.16 -11.00 -2.57
C LEU A 153 10.65 -11.30 -3.98
N ILE A 154 11.49 -11.91 -4.80
CA ILE A 154 11.16 -12.31 -6.17
C ILE A 154 11.15 -13.85 -6.20
N GLU A 155 9.97 -14.43 -6.34
CA GLU A 155 9.78 -15.89 -6.28
C GLU A 155 9.73 -16.54 -7.67
N LYS A 156 9.29 -15.79 -8.69
CA LYS A 156 9.09 -16.30 -10.05
C LYS A 156 10.18 -15.84 -11.00
N ASN A 157 10.74 -16.72 -11.80
CA ASN A 157 11.73 -16.36 -12.83
C ASN A 157 11.12 -15.52 -13.98
N SER A 158 9.81 -15.59 -14.19
CA SER A 158 9.09 -14.81 -15.22
C SER A 158 8.53 -13.49 -14.70
N TRP A 159 8.84 -13.11 -13.45
CA TRP A 159 8.28 -11.90 -12.84
C TRP A 159 8.68 -10.62 -13.60
N LEU A 160 9.94 -10.50 -14.00
CA LEU A 160 10.41 -9.32 -14.72
C LEU A 160 9.80 -9.23 -16.14
N GLN A 161 9.58 -10.39 -16.80
CA GLN A 161 8.90 -10.42 -18.09
C GLN A 161 7.46 -9.90 -17.96
N ALA A 162 6.71 -10.35 -16.96
CA ALA A 162 5.35 -9.87 -16.70
C ALA A 162 5.29 -8.37 -16.39
N ILE A 163 6.30 -7.82 -15.74
CA ILE A 163 6.47 -6.38 -15.50
C ILE A 163 6.75 -5.65 -16.82
N GLY A 164 7.71 -6.14 -17.60
CA GLY A 164 8.10 -5.56 -18.88
C GLY A 164 6.94 -5.50 -19.88
N ASP A 165 6.16 -6.57 -19.98
CA ASP A 165 4.97 -6.66 -20.84
C ASP A 165 3.86 -5.67 -20.41
N SER A 166 3.77 -5.42 -19.11
CA SER A 166 2.75 -4.52 -18.54
C SER A 166 3.17 -3.06 -18.50
N PHE A 167 4.48 -2.78 -18.52
CA PHE A 167 5.02 -1.43 -18.53
C PHE A 167 5.01 -0.89 -19.97
N LYS A 168 3.90 -0.28 -20.37
CA LYS A 168 3.67 0.24 -21.73
C LYS A 168 4.69 1.33 -22.09
N LYS A 169 5.14 1.34 -23.35
CA LYS A 169 6.11 2.33 -23.87
C LYS A 169 5.71 3.79 -23.60
N ASP A 170 4.40 4.09 -23.67
CA ASP A 170 3.89 5.45 -23.46
C ASP A 170 3.60 5.78 -21.98
N SER A 171 3.90 4.85 -21.06
CA SER A 171 3.63 5.09 -19.65
C SER A 171 4.78 5.81 -18.96
N ASN A 172 4.49 6.97 -18.40
CA ASN A 172 5.47 7.73 -17.62
C ASN A 172 5.63 7.17 -16.20
N LEU A 173 4.60 6.45 -15.71
CA LEU A 173 4.58 5.84 -14.40
C LEU A 173 3.94 4.45 -14.45
N PHE A 174 4.59 3.48 -13.83
CA PHE A 174 4.10 2.13 -13.65
C PHE A 174 4.18 1.70 -12.18
N ILE A 175 3.07 1.27 -11.59
CA ILE A 175 3.02 0.85 -10.20
C ILE A 175 2.90 -0.68 -10.13
N VAL A 176 3.76 -1.30 -9.34
CA VAL A 176 3.64 -2.72 -8.98
C VAL A 176 3.09 -2.81 -7.56
N PRO A 177 1.85 -3.28 -7.38
CA PRO A 177 1.31 -3.50 -6.05
C PRO A 177 2.12 -4.57 -5.30
N GLY A 178 2.21 -4.44 -3.97
CA GLY A 178 2.95 -5.37 -3.14
C GLY A 178 2.11 -5.94 -2.01
N THR A 179 2.42 -7.19 -1.63
CA THR A 179 1.93 -7.86 -0.43
C THR A 179 3.10 -8.17 0.48
N TYR A 180 2.86 -8.59 1.71
CA TYR A 180 3.90 -9.08 2.59
C TYR A 180 3.96 -10.61 2.57
N GLU A 181 5.13 -11.18 2.87
CA GLU A 181 5.30 -12.62 3.05
C GLU A 181 4.38 -13.19 4.14
N GLU A 182 4.09 -14.50 4.06
CA GLU A 182 3.15 -15.18 4.96
C GLU A 182 3.55 -15.12 6.43
N SER A 183 4.84 -15.06 6.73
CA SER A 183 5.38 -14.94 8.10
C SER A 183 5.02 -13.64 8.80
N THR A 184 4.49 -12.66 8.07
CA THR A 184 4.17 -11.34 8.59
C THR A 184 3.04 -11.39 9.62
N ASN A 185 3.16 -10.59 10.68
CA ASN A 185 2.12 -10.44 11.70
C ASN A 185 0.76 -10.09 11.06
N SER A 186 -0.30 -10.82 11.44
CA SER A 186 -1.65 -10.68 10.88
C SER A 186 -2.19 -9.23 10.92
N PHE A 187 -1.79 -8.44 11.92
CA PHE A 187 -2.19 -7.03 11.97
C PHE A 187 -1.51 -6.19 10.87
N TYR A 188 -0.21 -6.41 10.62
CA TYR A 188 0.49 -5.67 9.56
C TYR A 188 -0.01 -6.10 8.18
N GLN A 189 -0.24 -7.40 7.97
CA GLN A 189 -0.86 -7.90 6.74
C GLN A 189 -2.23 -7.25 6.52
N PHE A 190 -3.13 -7.31 7.51
CA PHE A 190 -4.47 -6.74 7.41
C PHE A 190 -4.44 -5.23 7.13
N ALA A 191 -3.64 -4.47 7.88
CA ALA A 191 -3.55 -3.01 7.74
C ALA A 191 -2.98 -2.59 6.37
N HIS A 192 -1.97 -3.34 5.88
CA HIS A 192 -1.40 -3.14 4.55
C HIS A 192 -2.41 -3.42 3.43
N LEU A 193 -3.08 -4.58 3.48
CA LEU A 193 -4.06 -5.00 2.47
C LEU A 193 -5.33 -4.14 2.50
N HIS A 194 -5.74 -3.68 3.67
CA HIS A 194 -6.83 -2.70 3.81
C HIS A 194 -6.48 -1.39 3.08
N THR A 195 -5.24 -0.90 3.24
CA THR A 195 -4.76 0.28 2.51
C THR A 195 -4.66 0.01 1.02
N LEU A 196 -4.07 -1.13 0.63
CA LEU A 196 -3.96 -1.55 -0.77
C LEU A 196 -5.31 -1.61 -1.47
N SER A 197 -6.36 -2.09 -0.78
CA SER A 197 -7.72 -2.14 -1.34
C SER A 197 -8.27 -0.76 -1.73
N TYR A 198 -7.95 0.29 -0.95
CA TYR A 198 -8.27 1.67 -1.33
C TYR A 198 -7.50 2.11 -2.58
N LEU A 199 -6.20 1.78 -2.64
CA LEU A 199 -5.33 2.18 -3.74
C LEU A 199 -5.74 1.49 -5.04
N LEU A 200 -5.98 0.18 -5.01
CA LEU A 200 -6.44 -0.60 -6.17
C LEU A 200 -7.77 -0.07 -6.73
N ASN A 201 -8.72 0.26 -5.86
CA ASN A 201 -9.96 0.92 -6.28
C ASN A 201 -9.72 2.32 -6.88
N GLY A 202 -8.64 2.98 -6.50
CA GLY A 202 -8.16 4.23 -7.10
C GLY A 202 -7.54 3.99 -8.47
N TYR A 203 -6.61 3.06 -8.58
CA TYR A 203 -5.88 2.72 -9.81
C TYR A 203 -6.83 2.30 -10.94
N LEU A 204 -7.83 1.48 -10.64
CA LEU A 204 -8.89 1.12 -11.62
C LEU A 204 -9.70 2.31 -12.14
N LYS A 205 -9.60 3.47 -11.50
CA LYS A 205 -10.26 4.72 -11.89
C LYS A 205 -9.25 5.77 -12.38
N GLY A 206 -8.04 5.35 -12.74
CA GLY A 206 -6.97 6.23 -13.20
C GLY A 206 -6.44 7.20 -12.14
N ARG A 207 -6.52 6.85 -10.85
CA ARG A 207 -6.01 7.69 -9.74
C ARG A 207 -4.80 7.04 -9.10
N PHE A 208 -3.65 7.61 -9.32
CA PHE A 208 -2.36 7.12 -8.88
C PHE A 208 -1.74 8.09 -7.86
N ASP A 209 -2.48 8.44 -6.82
CA ASP A 209 -2.10 9.49 -5.85
C ASP A 209 -1.05 8.99 -4.85
N ARG A 210 -0.90 7.68 -4.67
CA ARG A 210 -0.09 7.06 -3.62
C ARG A 210 0.30 5.63 -4.01
N ILE A 211 1.40 5.17 -3.45
CA ILE A 211 1.87 3.78 -3.48
C ILE A 211 2.02 3.25 -2.04
N ASN A 212 1.93 1.94 -1.84
CA ASN A 212 2.25 1.28 -0.57
C ASN A 212 3.24 0.14 -0.69
N SER A 213 3.75 -0.10 -1.90
CA SER A 213 4.86 -1.01 -2.20
C SER A 213 6.17 -0.24 -2.43
N ASN A 214 7.29 -0.96 -2.43
CA ASN A 214 8.62 -0.45 -2.67
C ASN A 214 9.09 -0.71 -4.11
N ILE A 215 8.16 -0.78 -5.07
CA ILE A 215 8.47 -0.95 -6.49
C ILE A 215 7.66 0.02 -7.33
N VAL A 216 8.37 0.81 -8.12
CA VAL A 216 7.78 1.75 -9.06
C VAL A 216 8.63 1.86 -10.31
N GLY A 217 7.97 1.76 -11.47
CA GLY A 217 8.57 2.02 -12.78
C GLY A 217 8.27 3.44 -13.24
N PHE A 218 9.20 4.06 -13.94
CA PHE A 218 9.04 5.37 -14.57
C PHE A 218 10.06 5.53 -15.71
N THR A 219 9.87 6.53 -16.56
CA THR A 219 10.82 6.81 -17.63
C THR A 219 11.96 7.69 -17.14
N LYS A 220 13.18 7.41 -17.60
CA LYS A 220 14.38 8.17 -17.25
C LYS A 220 14.25 9.65 -17.64
N ASP A 221 13.75 9.91 -18.85
CA ASP A 221 13.57 11.27 -19.35
C ASP A 221 12.62 12.07 -18.48
N GLU A 222 11.47 11.50 -18.08
CA GLU A 222 10.53 12.12 -17.17
C GLU A 222 11.19 12.51 -15.85
N PHE A 223 12.03 11.62 -15.29
CA PHE A 223 12.75 11.90 -14.06
C PHE A 223 13.73 13.06 -14.20
N ILE A 224 14.45 13.11 -15.32
CA ILE A 224 15.46 14.16 -15.59
C ILE A 224 14.81 15.50 -15.91
N GLU A 225 13.80 15.52 -16.79
CA GLU A 225 13.10 16.74 -17.22
C GLU A 225 12.35 17.42 -16.07
N GLN A 226 11.85 16.65 -15.13
CA GLN A 226 11.20 17.17 -13.94
C GLN A 226 12.16 17.41 -12.76
N ASP A 227 13.46 17.44 -12.97
CA ASP A 227 14.48 17.64 -11.94
C ASP A 227 14.34 16.63 -10.75
N GLY A 228 14.03 15.38 -11.01
CA GLY A 228 13.96 14.30 -10.02
C GLY A 228 13.08 14.64 -8.83
N PHE A 229 13.67 14.72 -7.64
CA PHE A 229 12.98 15.01 -6.38
C PHE A 229 12.73 16.49 -6.09
N ARG A 230 12.91 17.40 -7.04
CA ARG A 230 12.61 18.83 -6.86
C ARG A 230 11.17 19.02 -6.37
N GLY A 231 10.99 19.84 -5.34
CA GLY A 231 9.72 20.04 -4.63
C GLY A 231 9.50 19.08 -3.43
N GLY A 232 10.42 18.14 -3.20
CA GLY A 232 10.42 17.22 -2.06
C GLY A 232 11.80 16.96 -1.46
N LEU A 233 12.81 17.79 -1.82
CA LEU A 233 14.20 17.61 -1.37
C LEU A 233 14.37 17.75 0.15
N GLU A 234 13.56 18.62 0.76
CA GLU A 234 13.58 18.88 2.20
C GLU A 234 13.12 17.68 3.04
N HIS A 235 12.38 16.73 2.46
CA HIS A 235 11.88 15.57 3.18
C HIS A 235 12.93 14.46 3.17
N VAL A 236 13.21 13.90 4.34
CA VAL A 236 14.23 12.85 4.49
C VAL A 236 13.79 11.55 3.82
N ARG A 237 12.49 11.24 3.81
CA ARG A 237 11.90 9.98 3.31
C ARG A 237 10.69 10.24 2.41
N GLY A 238 10.07 9.16 1.95
CA GLY A 238 8.87 9.20 1.11
C GLY A 238 9.18 9.23 -0.39
N GLU A 239 10.31 8.66 -0.78
CA GLU A 239 10.83 8.69 -2.14
C GLU A 239 9.82 8.13 -3.15
N TYR A 240 9.27 6.96 -2.85
CA TYR A 240 8.29 6.29 -3.72
C TYR A 240 6.99 7.09 -3.83
N GLU A 241 6.49 7.61 -2.72
CA GLU A 241 5.27 8.43 -2.72
C GLU A 241 5.47 9.73 -3.50
N PHE A 242 6.63 10.38 -3.39
CA PHE A 242 6.92 11.61 -4.15
C PHE A 242 7.04 11.33 -5.64
N ILE A 243 7.72 10.24 -6.06
CA ILE A 243 7.81 9.83 -7.46
C ILE A 243 6.42 9.59 -8.02
N VAL A 244 5.64 8.72 -7.36
CA VAL A 244 4.30 8.36 -7.81
C VAL A 244 3.40 9.59 -7.88
N ASN A 245 3.40 10.44 -6.85
CA ASN A 245 2.54 11.61 -6.80
C ASN A 245 2.91 12.68 -7.84
N LYS A 246 4.21 12.82 -8.14
CA LYS A 246 4.70 13.79 -9.10
C LYS A 246 4.38 13.36 -10.53
N TYR A 247 4.72 12.13 -10.89
CA TYR A 247 4.61 11.65 -12.27
C TYR A 247 3.20 11.21 -12.66
N SER A 248 2.37 10.79 -11.70
CA SER A 248 0.97 10.49 -11.97
C SER A 248 0.15 11.68 -12.49
N GLN A 249 0.67 12.89 -12.35
CA GLN A 249 -0.01 14.10 -12.85
C GLN A 249 0.18 14.32 -14.35
N GLN A 250 1.09 13.60 -14.99
CA GLN A 250 1.38 13.70 -16.43
C GLN A 250 0.44 12.86 -17.32
N GLY A 251 -0.40 12.03 -16.74
CA GLY A 251 -1.54 11.40 -17.43
C GLY A 251 -1.34 9.95 -17.89
N ASN A 252 -0.12 9.50 -18.19
CA ASN A 252 0.11 8.15 -18.72
C ASN A 252 0.61 7.19 -17.62
N SER A 253 -0.24 7.00 -16.59
CA SER A 253 0.08 6.09 -15.49
C SER A 253 -0.68 4.77 -15.65
N ASN A 254 0.01 3.66 -15.41
CA ASN A 254 -0.60 2.35 -15.33
C ASN A 254 -0.07 1.55 -14.13
N PHE A 255 -0.54 0.33 -13.94
CA PHE A 255 -0.13 -0.53 -12.85
C PHE A 255 -0.23 -2.00 -13.23
N GLN A 256 0.50 -2.87 -12.52
CA GLN A 256 0.41 -4.32 -12.71
C GLN A 256 -0.98 -4.81 -12.30
N LEU A 257 -1.75 -5.20 -13.31
CA LEU A 257 -3.14 -5.60 -13.14
C LEU A 257 -3.26 -7.02 -12.60
N ASN A 258 -2.44 -7.94 -13.13
CA ASN A 258 -2.47 -9.34 -12.73
C ASN A 258 -1.88 -9.52 -11.33
N CYS A 259 -2.69 -9.99 -10.38
CA CYS A 259 -2.25 -10.18 -9.00
C CYS A 259 -1.21 -11.29 -8.81
N ASP A 260 -1.07 -12.21 -9.77
CA ASP A 260 -0.06 -13.26 -9.72
C ASP A 260 1.38 -12.74 -9.95
N ASP A 261 1.50 -11.53 -10.50
CA ASP A 261 2.76 -10.86 -10.81
C ASP A 261 3.03 -9.67 -9.87
N TRP A 262 2.22 -9.52 -8.81
CA TRP A 262 2.52 -8.57 -7.75
C TRP A 262 3.75 -8.99 -6.97
N THR A 263 4.39 -8.04 -6.33
CA THR A 263 5.56 -8.32 -5.50
C THR A 263 5.21 -8.79 -4.11
N CYS A 264 6.10 -9.59 -3.55
CA CYS A 264 6.13 -9.91 -2.15
C CYS A 264 7.23 -9.06 -1.47
N GLU A 265 6.96 -8.51 -0.32
CA GLU A 265 7.93 -7.80 0.52
C GLU A 265 8.16 -8.59 1.81
N LYS A 266 9.39 -8.55 2.30
CA LYS A 266 9.74 -9.17 3.59
C LYS A 266 8.93 -8.57 4.73
N ALA A 267 8.64 -9.39 5.76
CA ALA A 267 7.93 -8.97 6.94
C ALA A 267 8.62 -7.77 7.62
N PRO A 268 7.92 -6.65 7.78
CA PRO A 268 8.52 -5.50 8.45
C PRO A 268 8.67 -5.75 9.95
N SER A 269 9.78 -5.35 10.52
CA SER A 269 9.93 -5.22 11.95
C SER A 269 8.97 -4.15 12.50
N LYS A 270 8.76 -4.15 13.82
CA LYS A 270 7.93 -3.12 14.48
C LYS A 270 8.46 -1.71 14.26
N ALA A 271 9.77 -1.55 14.17
CA ALA A 271 10.42 -0.26 13.93
C ALA A 271 10.17 0.22 12.48
N GLU A 272 10.38 -0.65 11.51
CA GLU A 272 10.13 -0.34 10.08
C GLU A 272 8.66 -0.05 9.80
N TRP A 273 7.74 -0.84 10.37
CA TRP A 273 6.31 -0.55 10.27
C TRP A 273 5.95 0.83 10.83
N MET A 274 6.46 1.14 12.03
CA MET A 274 6.25 2.43 12.67
C MET A 274 6.79 3.58 11.84
N ASP A 275 7.99 3.41 11.32
CA ASP A 275 8.66 4.38 10.48
C ASP A 275 7.88 4.64 9.17
N LYS A 276 7.43 3.58 8.50
CA LYS A 276 6.56 3.67 7.30
C LYS A 276 5.28 4.48 7.59
N GLU A 277 4.60 4.21 8.70
CA GLU A 277 3.36 4.90 9.07
C GLU A 277 3.60 6.37 9.45
N LEU A 278 4.66 6.68 10.21
CA LEU A 278 5.00 8.06 10.58
C LEU A 278 5.47 8.86 9.36
N THR A 279 6.27 8.27 8.50
CA THR A 279 6.66 8.86 7.21
C THR A 279 5.43 9.22 6.39
N TYR A 280 4.46 8.31 6.26
CA TYR A 280 3.22 8.63 5.56
C TYR A 280 2.41 9.74 6.24
N MET A 281 2.35 9.79 7.59
CA MET A 281 1.69 10.89 8.30
C MET A 281 2.33 12.25 8.00
N HIS A 282 3.64 12.26 7.75
CA HIS A 282 4.37 13.45 7.32
C HIS A 282 4.09 13.77 5.85
N THR A 283 4.39 12.85 4.94
CA THR A 283 4.36 13.08 3.48
C THR A 283 2.98 13.39 2.93
N LYS A 284 1.91 12.77 3.49
CA LYS A 284 0.51 12.98 3.03
C LYS A 284 0.05 14.46 3.02
N ARG A 285 0.76 15.35 3.71
CA ARG A 285 0.45 16.79 3.74
C ARG A 285 0.92 17.49 2.49
N TYR A 286 1.96 16.96 1.87
CA TYR A 286 2.66 17.52 0.70
C TYR A 286 2.21 16.84 -0.60
N LEU A 287 1.60 15.65 -0.51
CA LEU A 287 1.09 14.93 -1.66
C LEU A 287 -0.22 15.55 -2.17
N LYS A 288 -0.32 15.69 -3.48
CA LYS A 288 -1.56 16.07 -4.14
C LYS A 288 -2.50 14.85 -4.19
N GLN A 289 -3.39 14.76 -3.23
CA GLN A 289 -4.36 13.66 -3.15
C GLN A 289 -5.72 14.09 -3.67
N SER A 290 -6.40 13.18 -4.35
CA SER A 290 -7.76 13.38 -4.82
C SER A 290 -8.72 13.74 -3.67
N ARG A 291 -9.47 14.85 -3.81
CA ARG A 291 -10.49 15.25 -2.83
C ARG A 291 -11.54 14.17 -2.63
N LYS A 292 -11.91 13.44 -3.70
CA LYS A 292 -12.87 12.32 -3.65
C LYS A 292 -12.35 11.17 -2.79
N TYR A 293 -11.04 10.84 -2.89
CA TYR A 293 -10.43 9.81 -2.06
C TYR A 293 -10.49 10.19 -0.57
N LYS A 294 -10.07 11.40 -0.22
CA LYS A 294 -10.12 11.92 1.16
C LYS A 294 -11.53 11.89 1.72
N PHE A 295 -12.51 12.29 0.92
CA PHE A 295 -13.91 12.33 1.31
C PHE A 295 -14.48 10.91 1.54
N ILE A 296 -14.24 9.97 0.63
CA ILE A 296 -14.69 8.58 0.79
C ILE A 296 -14.03 7.93 2.03
N TYR A 297 -12.74 8.17 2.23
CA TYR A 297 -12.03 7.67 3.40
C TYR A 297 -12.58 8.26 4.71
N PHE A 298 -12.89 9.56 4.70
CA PHE A 298 -13.53 10.23 5.83
C PHE A 298 -14.92 9.64 6.11
N LEU A 299 -15.75 9.45 5.09
CA LEU A 299 -17.08 8.86 5.25
C LEU A 299 -17.02 7.43 5.80
N ASP A 300 -16.13 6.58 5.26
CA ASP A 300 -15.97 5.22 5.78
C ASP A 300 -15.59 5.23 7.26
N THR A 301 -14.58 6.00 7.64
CA THR A 301 -14.14 6.13 9.04
C THR A 301 -15.23 6.71 9.93
N PHE A 302 -15.93 7.74 9.47
CA PHE A 302 -17.01 8.38 10.21
C PHE A 302 -18.18 7.40 10.46
N PHE A 303 -18.69 6.76 9.39
CA PHE A 303 -19.84 5.84 9.54
C PHE A 303 -19.48 4.56 10.27
N TYR A 304 -18.22 4.11 10.20
CA TYR A 304 -17.73 3.02 11.02
C TYR A 304 -17.88 3.32 12.51
N HIS A 305 -17.34 4.43 12.97
CA HIS A 305 -17.42 4.81 14.39
C HIS A 305 -18.84 5.21 14.79
N PHE A 306 -19.53 5.97 13.95
CA PHE A 306 -20.89 6.42 14.21
C PHE A 306 -21.86 5.24 14.38
N ASN A 307 -21.73 4.20 13.57
CA ASN A 307 -22.53 2.98 13.68
C ASN A 307 -22.36 2.33 15.06
N TYR A 308 -21.14 2.09 15.52
CA TYR A 308 -20.91 1.46 16.83
C TYR A 308 -21.33 2.35 18.00
N VAL A 309 -21.06 3.65 17.94
CA VAL A 309 -21.48 4.59 18.99
C VAL A 309 -23.01 4.66 19.06
N LEU A 310 -23.69 4.74 17.93
CA LEU A 310 -25.15 4.77 17.87
C LEU A 310 -25.75 3.48 18.45
N GLN A 311 -25.22 2.32 18.06
CA GLN A 311 -25.65 1.02 18.60
C GLN A 311 -25.45 0.92 20.11
N LEU A 312 -24.32 1.42 20.65
CA LEU A 312 -24.07 1.45 22.10
C LEU A 312 -25.05 2.38 22.83
N LEU A 313 -25.29 3.58 22.30
CA LEU A 313 -26.20 4.54 22.92
C LEU A 313 -27.65 4.05 22.91
N LEU A 314 -28.11 3.52 21.77
CA LEU A 314 -29.47 2.98 21.67
C LEU A 314 -29.66 1.67 22.44
N GLY A 315 -28.61 0.85 22.53
CA GLY A 315 -28.60 -0.32 23.40
C GLY A 315 -28.73 0.04 24.87
N ALA A 316 -27.96 1.02 25.35
CA ALA A 316 -28.09 1.53 26.72
C ALA A 316 -29.45 2.16 26.98
N TRP A 317 -29.96 2.96 26.02
CA TRP A 317 -31.30 3.56 26.11
C TRP A 317 -32.39 2.51 26.15
N SER A 318 -32.34 1.46 25.34
CA SER A 318 -33.34 0.38 25.30
C SER A 318 -33.37 -0.39 26.60
N ILE A 319 -32.25 -0.61 27.26
CA ILE A 319 -32.16 -1.23 28.59
C ILE A 319 -32.83 -0.32 29.64
N TYR A 320 -32.47 0.99 29.61
CA TYR A 320 -33.02 1.96 30.58
C TYR A 320 -34.53 2.13 30.43
N SER A 321 -35.03 2.20 29.19
CA SER A 321 -36.47 2.35 28.88
C SER A 321 -37.25 1.03 28.90
N GLN A 322 -36.57 -0.09 29.18
CA GLN A 322 -37.14 -1.45 29.13
C GLN A 322 -37.77 -1.81 27.76
N ASN A 323 -37.30 -1.15 26.68
CA ASN A 323 -37.77 -1.41 25.32
C ASN A 323 -37.01 -2.59 24.70
N TRP A 324 -37.48 -3.78 24.96
CA TRP A 324 -36.85 -5.03 24.51
C TRP A 324 -36.84 -5.20 22.99
N PHE A 325 -37.86 -4.66 22.30
CA PHE A 325 -37.91 -4.71 20.84
C PHE A 325 -36.74 -3.92 20.21
N LEU A 326 -36.51 -2.70 20.69
CA LEU A 326 -35.36 -1.88 20.26
C LEU A 326 -34.04 -2.57 20.60
N LEU A 327 -33.92 -3.21 21.75
CA LEU A 327 -32.71 -3.95 22.14
C LEU A 327 -32.40 -5.09 21.18
N ILE A 328 -33.41 -5.88 20.81
CA ILE A 328 -33.28 -6.97 19.84
C ILE A 328 -32.85 -6.42 18.47
N CYS A 329 -33.46 -5.32 18.03
CA CYS A 329 -33.09 -4.66 16.76
C CYS A 329 -31.64 -4.19 16.75
N VAL A 330 -31.18 -3.54 17.83
CA VAL A 330 -29.79 -3.08 17.98
C VAL A 330 -28.81 -4.27 18.00
N ALA A 331 -29.12 -5.32 18.75
CA ALA A 331 -28.32 -6.55 18.80
C ALA A 331 -28.22 -7.21 17.42
N PHE A 332 -29.33 -7.28 16.70
CA PHE A 332 -29.35 -7.77 15.31
C PHE A 332 -28.46 -6.93 14.40
N CYS A 333 -28.56 -5.61 14.45
CA CYS A 333 -27.70 -4.70 13.65
C CYS A 333 -26.23 -4.84 14.01
N TRP A 334 -25.90 -5.07 15.28
CA TRP A 334 -24.54 -5.33 15.73
C TRP A 334 -23.98 -6.63 15.15
N LEU A 335 -24.75 -7.72 15.25
CA LEU A 335 -24.41 -9.01 14.66
C LEU A 335 -24.29 -8.92 13.14
N LEU A 336 -25.21 -8.22 12.48
CA LEU A 336 -25.19 -8.00 11.03
C LEU A 336 -23.90 -7.26 10.63
N THR A 337 -23.53 -6.19 11.36
CA THR A 337 -22.27 -5.47 11.12
C THR A 337 -21.08 -6.41 11.21
N PHE A 338 -20.97 -7.15 12.32
CA PHE A 338 -19.84 -8.04 12.58
C PHE A 338 -19.73 -9.15 11.53
N ILE A 339 -20.85 -9.84 11.24
CA ILE A 339 -20.85 -10.98 10.31
C ILE A 339 -20.57 -10.51 8.89
N VAL A 340 -21.28 -9.48 8.39
CA VAL A 340 -21.16 -9.06 7.00
C VAL A 340 -19.80 -8.42 6.74
N ARG A 341 -19.31 -7.54 7.64
CA ARG A 341 -17.96 -6.98 7.50
C ARG A 341 -16.88 -8.06 7.61
N GLY A 342 -17.06 -9.05 8.48
CA GLY A 342 -16.16 -10.19 8.59
C GLY A 342 -16.13 -11.06 7.33
N ILE A 343 -17.27 -11.34 6.70
CA ILE A 343 -17.35 -12.08 5.42
C ILE A 343 -16.65 -11.30 4.31
N ILE A 344 -16.89 -9.98 4.22
CA ILE A 344 -16.26 -9.10 3.24
C ILE A 344 -14.75 -9.09 3.42
N ALA A 345 -14.29 -8.94 4.67
CA ALA A 345 -12.87 -8.96 4.99
C ALA A 345 -12.24 -10.32 4.68
N LYS A 346 -12.88 -11.44 5.03
CA LYS A 346 -12.38 -12.79 4.72
C LYS A 346 -12.28 -13.02 3.20
N ARG A 347 -13.30 -12.59 2.44
CA ARG A 347 -13.25 -12.65 0.98
C ARG A 347 -12.08 -11.85 0.40
N ALA A 348 -11.80 -10.66 0.94
CA ALA A 348 -10.67 -9.85 0.51
C ALA A 348 -9.33 -10.52 0.89
N MET A 349 -9.20 -11.05 2.10
CA MET A 349 -7.98 -11.76 2.53
C MET A 349 -7.73 -13.00 1.67
N ASN A 350 -8.76 -13.79 1.37
CA ASN A 350 -8.63 -14.94 0.47
C ASN A 350 -8.19 -14.52 -0.94
N PHE A 351 -8.68 -13.39 -1.47
CA PHE A 351 -8.21 -12.86 -2.75
C PHE A 351 -6.71 -12.52 -2.71
N PHE A 352 -6.23 -11.95 -1.62
CA PHE A 352 -4.80 -11.66 -1.42
C PHE A 352 -3.98 -12.90 -0.98
N ARG A 353 -4.60 -14.09 -0.91
CA ARG A 353 -3.96 -15.35 -0.47
C ARG A 353 -3.40 -15.28 0.96
N VAL A 354 -4.04 -14.49 1.81
CA VAL A 354 -3.65 -14.35 3.22
C VAL A 354 -4.69 -15.05 4.10
N ASP A 355 -4.24 -16.00 4.92
CA ASP A 355 -5.13 -16.73 5.83
C ASP A 355 -5.14 -16.10 7.21
N ILE A 356 -6.21 -15.34 7.48
CA ILE A 356 -6.50 -14.77 8.80
C ILE A 356 -7.82 -15.37 9.29
N PRO A 357 -7.87 -15.88 10.53
CA PRO A 357 -9.10 -16.42 11.12
C PRO A 357 -10.23 -15.39 11.13
N PHE A 358 -11.44 -15.82 10.74
CA PHE A 358 -12.62 -14.96 10.64
C PHE A 358 -12.88 -14.12 11.90
N MET A 359 -12.82 -14.76 13.07
CA MET A 359 -13.07 -14.09 14.36
C MET A 359 -12.09 -12.97 14.66
N LEU A 360 -10.86 -13.04 14.11
CA LEU A 360 -9.83 -12.03 14.31
C LEU A 360 -10.05 -10.80 13.43
N LEU A 361 -10.72 -10.95 12.28
CA LEU A 361 -10.87 -9.88 11.28
C LEU A 361 -11.59 -8.65 11.84
N GLY A 362 -12.68 -8.84 12.58
CA GLY A 362 -13.40 -7.72 13.21
C GLY A 362 -12.54 -6.96 14.22
N TRP A 363 -11.73 -7.69 15.01
CA TRP A 363 -10.78 -7.09 15.94
C TRP A 363 -9.65 -6.34 15.22
N LEU A 364 -9.11 -6.92 14.14
CA LEU A 364 -8.06 -6.28 13.34
C LEU A 364 -8.55 -5.00 12.67
N GLU A 365 -9.78 -4.98 12.20
CA GLU A 365 -10.40 -3.79 11.61
C GLU A 365 -10.52 -2.67 12.65
N LEU A 366 -11.05 -2.97 13.83
CA LEU A 366 -11.13 -2.04 14.94
C LEU A 366 -9.75 -1.51 15.33
N ARG A 367 -8.81 -2.43 15.56
CA ARG A 367 -7.42 -2.11 15.90
C ARG A 367 -6.77 -1.21 14.84
N ASN A 368 -6.99 -1.46 13.56
CA ASN A 368 -6.44 -0.65 12.47
C ASN A 368 -6.91 0.81 12.54
N GLN A 369 -8.21 1.04 12.85
CA GLN A 369 -8.73 2.40 12.99
C GLN A 369 -8.09 3.16 14.18
N TYR A 370 -7.98 2.49 15.33
CA TYR A 370 -7.34 3.11 16.51
C TYR A 370 -5.84 3.32 16.33
N HIS A 371 -5.13 2.41 15.66
CA HIS A 371 -3.71 2.59 15.34
C HIS A 371 -3.48 3.80 14.42
N LYS A 372 -4.34 4.05 13.45
CA LYS A 372 -4.26 5.26 12.60
C LYS A 372 -4.39 6.54 13.41
N LEU A 373 -5.30 6.55 14.39
CA LEU A 373 -5.43 7.67 15.32
C LEU A 373 -4.16 7.80 16.18
N TRP A 374 -3.67 6.69 16.73
CA TRP A 374 -2.46 6.68 17.54
C TRP A 374 -1.22 7.15 16.77
N TYR A 375 -1.01 6.71 15.52
CA TYR A 375 0.07 7.21 14.67
C TYR A 375 -0.06 8.71 14.42
N THR A 376 -1.28 9.22 14.26
CA THR A 376 -1.51 10.66 14.12
C THR A 376 -1.09 11.42 15.39
N ILE A 377 -1.41 10.91 16.57
CA ILE A 377 -1.02 11.51 17.86
C ILE A 377 0.50 11.41 18.01
N LYS A 378 1.09 10.25 17.76
CA LYS A 378 2.53 10.04 17.84
C LYS A 378 3.30 10.96 16.90
N TYR A 379 2.85 11.09 15.64
CA TYR A 379 3.43 12.03 14.68
C TYR A 379 3.32 13.49 15.16
N LYS A 380 2.19 13.90 15.78
CA LYS A 380 2.07 15.27 16.34
C LYS A 380 3.07 15.53 17.46
N ARG A 381 3.44 14.50 18.22
CA ARG A 381 4.38 14.57 19.35
C ARG A 381 5.85 14.33 18.96
N SER A 382 6.11 13.78 17.76
CA SER A 382 7.48 13.55 17.27
C SER A 382 8.16 14.87 16.88
N ASP A 383 9.48 14.88 16.94
CA ASP A 383 10.29 15.99 16.42
C ASP A 383 10.14 16.04 14.89
N LYS A 384 9.72 17.17 14.35
CA LYS A 384 9.52 17.35 12.91
C LYS A 384 10.84 17.46 12.15
N THR A 385 11.93 17.78 12.84
CA THR A 385 13.27 17.85 12.22
C THR A 385 13.75 16.46 11.76
N GLU A 386 13.29 15.36 12.39
CA GLU A 386 13.60 14.00 11.95
C GLU A 386 13.09 13.70 10.54
N PHE A 387 12.03 14.38 10.09
CA PHE A 387 11.42 14.19 8.77
C PHE A 387 11.88 15.19 7.71
N THR A 388 12.44 16.32 8.12
CA THR A 388 12.81 17.44 7.24
C THR A 388 14.26 17.86 7.35
N SER A 389 14.99 17.33 8.33
CA SER A 389 16.40 17.69 8.51
C SER A 389 17.29 16.92 7.53
N HIS A 390 18.15 17.65 6.85
CA HIS A 390 19.31 17.11 6.12
C HIS A 390 20.51 16.88 7.03
N LYS A 391 20.29 16.71 8.35
CA LYS A 391 21.38 16.33 9.25
C LYS A 391 21.88 14.97 8.84
N ILE A 392 23.04 15.02 8.27
CA ILE A 392 23.87 13.91 7.82
C ILE A 392 24.83 13.59 8.95
#